data_ed000de531a14dc1123877c35f8866a4
#
_entry.id   ed000de531a14dc1123877c35f8866a4
#
_cell.length_a   1.000
_cell.length_b   1.000
_cell.length_c   1.000
_cell.angle_alpha   90.00
_cell.angle_beta   90.00
_cell.angle_gamma   90.00
#
_symmetry.space_group_name_H-M   'P 1'
#
loop_
_entity.id
_entity.type
_entity.pdbx_description
1 polymer ?
#
loop_
_entity_poly.entity_id
_entity_poly.type
_entity_poly.pdbx_seq_one_letter_code
_entity_poly.pdbx_strand_id
1 'polypeptide(L)'
;VTEAGGYADDAVRKVLTASDEGVDAVISTAALLLACAGASAESDRLVRHWLAATGREASRLAAEPLAARAWAMLFAARGEAPDWAAELTPLDLDAEAEAHRAHLAKESRDPLRALAAEAQAAAERGDVEAATEALGRWAGRAGETKRPDVATLAACRDVAPLLVDGVLTVPQEWARDYAGALVAALGVRYRPQRERGGWRELVAEIMRLRGEPGALPPPASPAAIADVERRLGRPLPAGYREFLLTCDGLRADVVFPRLLGVAELAPAAEGITISEPEGITLRPDTGEVVEWDPVFGVTVHPGIRALLEEHLRLLEASA
;
A
#
# COMPACT_ATOMS: atom_id res chain seq x y z
N VAL A 1 -9.40 13.31 15.47
CA VAL A 1 -8.91 13.90 14.20
C VAL A 1 -7.47 13.46 13.95
N THR A 2 -6.57 13.51 14.95
CA THR A 2 -5.15 13.13 14.83
C THR A 2 -4.91 11.63 14.57
N GLU A 3 -5.74 10.73 15.09
CA GLU A 3 -5.60 9.28 14.90
C GLU A 3 -6.06 8.81 13.52
N ALA A 4 -7.10 9.44 12.98
CA ALA A 4 -7.60 9.16 11.62
C ALA A 4 -6.58 9.56 10.54
N GLY A 5 -5.84 10.67 10.74
CA GLY A 5 -4.75 11.08 9.85
C GLY A 5 -3.63 10.04 9.80
N GLY A 6 -3.16 9.55 10.93
CA GLY A 6 -2.09 8.56 10.98
C GLY A 6 -2.44 7.21 10.31
N TYR A 7 -3.72 6.82 10.29
CA TYR A 7 -4.18 5.63 9.57
C TYR A 7 -4.16 5.83 8.05
N ALA A 8 -4.60 7.00 7.59
CA ALA A 8 -4.56 7.35 6.16
C ALA A 8 -3.11 7.39 5.65
N ASP A 9 -2.19 8.00 6.38
CA ASP A 9 -0.77 8.09 6.02
C ASP A 9 -0.11 6.72 5.91
N ASP A 10 -0.41 5.78 6.82
CA ASP A 10 0.12 4.41 6.76
C ASP A 10 -0.41 3.65 5.53
N ALA A 11 -1.69 3.78 5.22
CA ALA A 11 -2.30 3.16 4.04
C ALA A 11 -1.71 3.73 2.73
N VAL A 12 -1.56 5.05 2.62
CA VAL A 12 -0.92 5.73 1.48
C VAL A 12 0.52 5.24 1.31
N ARG A 13 1.30 5.22 2.39
CA ARG A 13 2.68 4.71 2.35
C ARG A 13 2.73 3.28 1.83
N LYS A 14 1.88 2.39 2.33
CA LYS A 14 1.81 1.00 1.87
C LYS A 14 1.44 0.89 0.39
N VAL A 15 0.50 1.70 -0.11
CA VAL A 15 0.22 1.76 -1.55
C VAL A 15 1.45 2.15 -2.34
N LEU A 16 2.27 3.08 -1.86
CA LEU A 16 3.47 3.54 -2.56
C LEU A 16 4.64 2.55 -2.50
N THR A 17 4.79 1.78 -1.41
CA THR A 17 6.02 1.02 -1.11
C THR A 17 5.86 -0.50 -1.06
N ALA A 18 4.65 -1.03 -0.82
CA ALA A 18 4.43 -2.46 -0.73
C ALA A 18 4.58 -3.18 -2.08
N SER A 19 4.74 -4.51 -2.04
CA SER A 19 4.58 -5.34 -3.24
C SER A 19 3.19 -5.15 -3.83
N ASP A 20 3.02 -5.55 -5.06
CA ASP A 20 1.72 -5.46 -5.74
C ASP A 20 0.61 -6.25 -5.03
N GLU A 21 0.91 -7.40 -4.45
CA GLU A 21 -0.03 -8.14 -3.59
C GLU A 21 -0.33 -7.39 -2.29
N GLY A 22 0.67 -6.71 -1.74
CA GLY A 22 0.49 -5.83 -0.59
C GLY A 22 -0.45 -4.66 -0.87
N VAL A 23 -0.38 -4.09 -2.09
CA VAL A 23 -1.33 -3.05 -2.52
C VAL A 23 -2.75 -3.60 -2.60
N ASP A 24 -2.95 -4.79 -3.18
CA ASP A 24 -4.27 -5.42 -3.26
C ASP A 24 -4.89 -5.59 -1.87
N ALA A 25 -4.10 -6.04 -0.89
CA ALA A 25 -4.54 -6.20 0.49
C ALA A 25 -4.90 -4.86 1.16
N VAL A 26 -4.12 -3.81 0.91
CA VAL A 26 -4.41 -2.45 1.44
C VAL A 26 -5.70 -1.91 0.86
N ILE A 27 -5.89 -2.02 -0.46
CA ILE A 27 -7.11 -1.52 -1.14
C ILE A 27 -8.34 -2.32 -0.71
N SER A 28 -8.23 -3.66 -0.60
CA SER A 28 -9.33 -4.50 -0.08
C SER A 28 -9.75 -4.07 1.32
N THR A 29 -8.79 -3.89 2.23
CA THR A 29 -9.07 -3.45 3.61
C THR A 29 -9.68 -2.05 3.65
N ALA A 30 -9.14 -1.11 2.87
CA ALA A 30 -9.64 0.27 2.83
C ALA A 30 -11.06 0.35 2.24
N ALA A 31 -11.33 -0.40 1.17
CA ALA A 31 -12.65 -0.44 0.54
C ALA A 31 -13.68 -1.09 1.47
N LEU A 32 -13.34 -2.19 2.15
CA LEU A 32 -14.19 -2.80 3.17
C LEU A 32 -14.47 -1.83 4.33
N LEU A 33 -13.46 -1.11 4.82
CA LEU A 33 -13.63 -0.12 5.88
C LEU A 33 -14.63 0.98 5.47
N LEU A 34 -14.47 1.53 4.27
CA LEU A 34 -15.38 2.55 3.74
C LEU A 34 -16.81 2.01 3.59
N ALA A 35 -16.96 0.79 3.07
CA ALA A 35 -18.27 0.16 2.91
C ALA A 35 -18.96 -0.09 4.26
N CYS A 36 -18.23 -0.57 5.28
CA CYS A 36 -18.74 -0.79 6.64
C CYS A 36 -19.08 0.52 7.38
N ALA A 37 -18.43 1.61 7.00
CA ALA A 37 -18.65 2.94 7.58
C ALA A 37 -19.75 3.74 6.85
N GLY A 38 -20.56 3.10 6.00
CA GLY A 38 -21.62 3.74 5.24
C GLY A 38 -21.16 4.58 4.04
N ALA A 39 -19.85 4.58 3.73
CA ALA A 39 -19.27 5.36 2.63
C ALA A 39 -19.10 4.48 1.37
N SER A 40 -20.18 3.82 0.95
CA SER A 40 -20.18 2.86 -0.19
C SER A 40 -19.75 3.49 -1.51
N ALA A 41 -20.13 4.75 -1.76
CA ALA A 41 -19.74 5.46 -2.99
C ALA A 41 -18.22 5.67 -3.07
N GLU A 42 -17.58 6.03 -1.96
CA GLU A 42 -16.14 6.19 -1.85
C GLU A 42 -15.42 4.84 -1.96
N SER A 43 -15.98 3.77 -1.37
CA SER A 43 -15.49 2.41 -1.52
C SER A 43 -15.48 1.98 -3.00
N ASP A 44 -16.62 2.11 -3.69
CA ASP A 44 -16.76 1.75 -5.10
C ASP A 44 -15.85 2.60 -6.00
N ARG A 45 -15.71 3.88 -5.71
CA ARG A 45 -14.79 4.78 -6.42
C ARG A 45 -13.33 4.31 -6.26
N LEU A 46 -12.91 3.97 -5.05
CA LEU A 46 -11.55 3.49 -4.78
C LEU A 46 -11.26 2.20 -5.56
N VAL A 47 -12.18 1.23 -5.52
CA VAL A 47 -12.03 -0.04 -6.25
C VAL A 47 -11.93 0.18 -7.75
N ARG A 48 -12.81 1.00 -8.35
CA ARG A 48 -12.76 1.31 -9.79
C ARG A 48 -11.45 1.98 -10.20
N HIS A 49 -10.93 2.89 -9.38
CA HIS A 49 -9.62 3.51 -9.64
C HIS A 49 -8.48 2.50 -9.56
N TRP A 50 -8.52 1.58 -8.58
CA TRP A 50 -7.52 0.53 -8.46
C TRP A 50 -7.56 -0.41 -9.68
N LEU A 51 -8.74 -0.86 -10.13
CA LEU A 51 -8.92 -1.67 -11.34
C LEU A 51 -8.34 -0.96 -12.57
N ALA A 52 -8.71 0.30 -12.77
CA ALA A 52 -8.24 1.10 -13.91
C ALA A 52 -6.73 1.34 -13.88
N ALA A 53 -6.15 1.60 -12.70
CA ALA A 53 -4.73 1.88 -12.57
C ALA A 53 -3.84 0.64 -12.74
N THR A 54 -4.33 -0.53 -12.29
CA THR A 54 -3.52 -1.76 -12.23
C THR A 54 -3.79 -2.74 -13.36
N GLY A 55 -4.97 -2.67 -14.00
CA GLY A 55 -5.44 -3.66 -14.97
C GLY A 55 -5.72 -5.04 -14.37
N ARG A 56 -5.89 -5.12 -13.03
CA ARG A 56 -6.13 -6.39 -12.32
C ARG A 56 -7.60 -6.75 -12.28
N GLU A 57 -7.87 -8.00 -11.91
CA GLU A 57 -9.22 -8.51 -11.71
C GLU A 57 -9.73 -8.18 -10.29
N ALA A 58 -11.01 -7.89 -10.17
CA ALA A 58 -11.65 -7.60 -8.87
C ALA A 58 -11.56 -8.78 -7.88
N SER A 59 -11.43 -10.00 -8.38
CA SER A 59 -11.21 -11.22 -7.58
C SER A 59 -10.03 -11.12 -6.61
N ARG A 60 -9.03 -10.28 -6.91
CA ARG A 60 -7.91 -10.01 -6.00
C ARG A 60 -8.31 -9.35 -4.68
N LEU A 61 -9.39 -8.56 -4.66
CA LEU A 61 -9.92 -7.96 -3.44
C LEU A 61 -10.55 -9.00 -2.50
N ALA A 62 -10.93 -10.14 -3.04
CA ALA A 62 -11.53 -11.27 -2.35
C ALA A 62 -10.60 -12.50 -2.33
N ALA A 63 -9.28 -12.31 -2.51
CA ALA A 63 -8.30 -13.41 -2.52
C ALA A 63 -8.24 -14.14 -1.16
N GLU A 64 -8.38 -13.40 -0.07
CA GLU A 64 -8.46 -13.97 1.27
C GLU A 64 -9.89 -14.44 1.56
N PRO A 65 -10.09 -15.68 2.07
CA PRO A 65 -11.43 -16.24 2.31
C PRO A 65 -12.33 -15.35 3.20
N LEU A 66 -11.71 -14.66 4.17
CA LEU A 66 -12.44 -13.77 5.08
C LEU A 66 -12.89 -12.50 4.35
N ALA A 67 -12.07 -11.93 3.47
CA ALA A 67 -12.44 -10.78 2.67
C ALA A 67 -13.55 -11.13 1.65
N ALA A 68 -13.46 -12.32 1.01
CA ALA A 68 -14.50 -12.82 0.12
C ALA A 68 -15.86 -12.92 0.83
N ARG A 69 -15.86 -13.50 2.02
CA ARG A 69 -17.06 -13.61 2.86
C ARG A 69 -17.60 -12.23 3.25
N ALA A 70 -16.73 -11.32 3.67
CA ALA A 70 -17.11 -9.95 4.05
C ALA A 70 -17.84 -9.22 2.91
N TRP A 71 -17.29 -9.26 1.70
CA TRP A 71 -17.93 -8.68 0.53
C TRP A 71 -19.27 -9.32 0.22
N ALA A 72 -19.37 -10.64 0.25
CA ALA A 72 -20.61 -11.36 -0.01
C ALA A 72 -21.72 -10.98 0.99
N MET A 73 -21.40 -10.88 2.30
CA MET A 73 -22.37 -10.48 3.32
C MET A 73 -22.81 -9.02 3.17
N LEU A 74 -21.88 -8.10 2.87
CA LEU A 74 -22.23 -6.68 2.65
C LEU A 74 -23.12 -6.50 1.41
N PHE A 75 -22.82 -7.17 0.31
CA PHE A 75 -23.65 -7.07 -0.90
C PHE A 75 -25.04 -7.67 -0.68
N ALA A 76 -25.12 -8.80 0.01
CA ALA A 76 -26.41 -9.39 0.38
C ALA A 76 -27.24 -8.45 1.28
N ALA A 77 -26.59 -7.79 2.25
CA ALA A 77 -27.25 -6.85 3.13
C ALA A 77 -27.73 -5.57 2.39
N ARG A 78 -26.95 -5.11 1.38
CA ARG A 78 -27.33 -3.97 0.54
C ARG A 78 -28.46 -4.30 -0.46
N GLY A 79 -28.66 -5.57 -0.76
CA GLY A 79 -29.58 -6.02 -1.82
C GLY A 79 -29.09 -5.70 -3.24
N GLU A 80 -27.91 -5.15 -3.38
CA GLU A 80 -27.27 -4.80 -4.66
C GLU A 80 -25.75 -4.99 -4.57
N ALA A 81 -25.14 -5.30 -5.70
CA ALA A 81 -23.69 -5.37 -5.84
C ALA A 81 -23.22 -4.42 -6.95
N PRO A 82 -22.08 -3.74 -6.81
CA PRO A 82 -21.54 -2.90 -7.88
C PRO A 82 -21.09 -3.76 -9.08
N ASP A 83 -20.95 -3.14 -10.26
CA ASP A 83 -20.59 -3.83 -11.51
C ASP A 83 -19.32 -4.68 -11.39
N TRP A 84 -18.31 -4.16 -10.71
CA TRP A 84 -17.05 -4.86 -10.50
C TRP A 84 -17.18 -6.12 -9.64
N ALA A 85 -18.22 -6.23 -8.83
CA ALA A 85 -18.46 -7.41 -8.00
C ALA A 85 -18.94 -8.63 -8.82
N ALA A 86 -19.37 -8.43 -10.08
CA ALA A 86 -19.73 -9.53 -10.96
C ALA A 86 -18.57 -10.50 -11.26
N GLU A 87 -17.33 -10.05 -11.08
CA GLU A 87 -16.12 -10.88 -11.22
C GLU A 87 -15.80 -11.72 -9.97
N LEU A 88 -16.50 -11.48 -8.85
CA LEU A 88 -16.27 -12.24 -7.62
C LEU A 88 -16.97 -13.60 -7.69
N THR A 89 -16.30 -14.61 -7.14
CA THR A 89 -16.88 -15.96 -7.06
C THR A 89 -18.11 -15.94 -6.15
N PRO A 90 -19.28 -16.38 -6.62
CA PRO A 90 -20.47 -16.52 -5.78
C PRO A 90 -20.22 -17.49 -4.61
N LEU A 91 -20.67 -17.11 -3.41
CA LEU A 91 -20.54 -17.92 -2.20
C LEU A 91 -21.92 -18.40 -1.71
N ASP A 92 -21.96 -19.57 -1.07
CA ASP A 92 -23.12 -20.03 -0.30
C ASP A 92 -23.16 -19.27 1.04
N LEU A 93 -24.01 -18.24 1.11
CA LEU A 93 -24.09 -17.35 2.27
C LEU A 93 -24.44 -18.07 3.57
N ASP A 94 -25.26 -19.15 3.52
CA ASP A 94 -25.64 -19.90 4.71
C ASP A 94 -24.46 -20.71 5.23
N ALA A 95 -23.76 -21.40 4.34
CA ALA A 95 -22.55 -22.14 4.69
C ALA A 95 -21.42 -21.22 5.20
N GLU A 96 -21.25 -20.07 4.56
CA GLU A 96 -20.23 -19.10 4.95
C GLU A 96 -20.54 -18.42 6.29
N ALA A 97 -21.81 -18.11 6.58
CA ALA A 97 -22.23 -17.57 7.87
C ALA A 97 -21.97 -18.59 9.00
N GLU A 98 -22.29 -19.88 8.77
CA GLU A 98 -22.01 -20.93 9.74
C GLU A 98 -20.52 -21.11 10.00
N ALA A 99 -19.72 -21.16 8.93
CA ALA A 99 -18.26 -21.24 9.04
C ALA A 99 -17.67 -20.04 9.80
N HIS A 100 -18.24 -18.85 9.61
CA HIS A 100 -17.80 -17.64 10.31
C HIS A 100 -18.19 -17.66 11.80
N ARG A 101 -19.41 -18.09 12.12
CA ARG A 101 -19.83 -18.33 13.53
C ARG A 101 -18.89 -19.30 14.24
N ALA A 102 -18.58 -20.43 13.60
CA ALA A 102 -17.61 -21.38 14.14
C ALA A 102 -16.21 -20.78 14.30
N HIS A 103 -15.83 -19.88 13.41
CA HIS A 103 -14.57 -19.14 13.52
C HIS A 103 -14.59 -18.18 14.72
N LEU A 104 -15.64 -17.41 14.93
CA LEU A 104 -15.78 -16.47 16.06
C LEU A 104 -15.82 -17.20 17.41
N ALA A 105 -16.42 -18.39 17.47
CA ALA A 105 -16.53 -19.19 18.68
C ALA A 105 -15.21 -19.79 19.17
N LYS A 106 -14.16 -19.82 18.33
CA LYS A 106 -12.83 -20.30 18.75
C LYS A 106 -12.21 -19.34 19.76
N GLU A 107 -11.57 -19.90 20.78
CA GLU A 107 -10.83 -19.10 21.77
C GLU A 107 -9.84 -18.15 21.09
N SER A 108 -9.93 -16.87 21.41
CA SER A 108 -9.07 -15.82 20.87
C SER A 108 -8.74 -14.80 21.95
N ARG A 109 -7.50 -14.33 21.95
CA ARG A 109 -7.06 -13.21 22.79
C ARG A 109 -7.29 -11.86 22.11
N ASP A 110 -7.78 -11.86 20.88
CA ASP A 110 -8.07 -10.64 20.15
C ASP A 110 -9.39 -10.01 20.62
N PRO A 111 -9.34 -8.82 21.24
CA PRO A 111 -10.53 -8.16 21.75
C PRO A 111 -11.49 -7.71 20.64
N LEU A 112 -11.00 -7.39 19.44
CA LEU A 112 -11.85 -7.00 18.30
C LEU A 112 -12.71 -8.18 17.84
N ARG A 113 -12.13 -9.37 17.80
CA ARG A 113 -12.86 -10.58 17.45
C ARG A 113 -13.92 -10.93 18.50
N ALA A 114 -13.62 -10.77 19.79
CA ALA A 114 -14.59 -10.99 20.85
C ALA A 114 -15.79 -10.03 20.74
N LEU A 115 -15.54 -8.76 20.44
CA LEU A 115 -16.59 -7.76 20.24
C LEU A 115 -17.40 -8.02 18.96
N ALA A 116 -16.77 -8.51 17.88
CA ALA A 116 -17.49 -8.92 16.67
C ALA A 116 -18.42 -10.13 16.97
N ALA A 117 -17.95 -11.11 17.75
CA ALA A 117 -18.77 -12.24 18.18
C ALA A 117 -19.95 -11.81 19.05
N GLU A 118 -19.74 -10.86 19.96
CA GLU A 118 -20.81 -10.28 20.80
C GLU A 118 -21.85 -9.55 19.96
N ALA A 119 -21.42 -8.70 19.02
CA ALA A 119 -22.32 -7.99 18.10
C ALA A 119 -23.14 -8.96 17.25
N GLN A 120 -22.50 -10.01 16.69
CA GLN A 120 -23.16 -11.06 15.89
C GLN A 120 -24.21 -11.78 16.72
N ALA A 121 -23.87 -12.22 17.94
CA ALA A 121 -24.80 -12.94 18.81
C ALA A 121 -25.99 -12.06 19.26
N ALA A 122 -25.79 -10.76 19.47
CA ALA A 122 -26.86 -9.82 19.77
C ALA A 122 -27.79 -9.61 18.55
N ALA A 123 -27.21 -9.39 17.38
CA ALA A 123 -27.96 -9.21 16.13
C ALA A 123 -28.79 -10.47 15.76
N GLU A 124 -28.25 -11.68 15.92
CA GLU A 124 -28.97 -12.95 15.73
C GLU A 124 -30.22 -13.07 16.62
N ARG A 125 -30.19 -12.51 17.84
CA ARG A 125 -31.34 -12.48 18.73
C ARG A 125 -32.32 -11.37 18.45
N GLY A 126 -32.06 -10.52 17.46
CA GLY A 126 -32.82 -9.32 17.14
C GLY A 126 -32.63 -8.18 18.16
N ASP A 127 -31.60 -8.25 19.02
CA ASP A 127 -31.24 -7.22 19.98
C ASP A 127 -30.34 -6.18 19.32
N VAL A 128 -30.97 -5.28 18.57
CA VAL A 128 -30.27 -4.23 17.80
C VAL A 128 -29.55 -3.24 18.71
N GLU A 129 -30.09 -2.97 19.92
CA GLU A 129 -29.47 -2.05 20.87
C GLU A 129 -28.15 -2.62 21.39
N ALA A 130 -28.15 -3.88 21.87
CA ALA A 130 -26.93 -4.55 22.32
C ALA A 130 -25.89 -4.75 21.19
N ALA A 131 -26.37 -5.06 19.97
CA ALA A 131 -25.49 -5.16 18.80
C ALA A 131 -24.82 -3.82 18.50
N THR A 132 -25.56 -2.72 18.51
CA THR A 132 -25.05 -1.36 18.27
C THR A 132 -24.03 -0.96 19.35
N GLU A 133 -24.30 -1.27 20.60
CA GLU A 133 -23.37 -1.00 21.71
C GLU A 133 -22.05 -1.77 21.54
N ALA A 134 -22.13 -3.06 21.20
CA ALA A 134 -20.93 -3.88 20.91
C ALA A 134 -20.13 -3.33 19.72
N LEU A 135 -20.80 -2.89 18.66
CA LEU A 135 -20.19 -2.24 17.51
C LEU A 135 -19.49 -0.92 17.88
N GLY A 136 -20.11 -0.10 18.73
CA GLY A 136 -19.50 1.14 19.24
C GLY A 136 -18.20 0.86 20.03
N ARG A 137 -18.21 -0.18 20.89
CA ARG A 137 -17.00 -0.63 21.59
C ARG A 137 -15.94 -1.19 20.64
N TRP A 138 -16.36 -1.92 19.62
CA TRP A 138 -15.46 -2.40 18.57
C TRP A 138 -14.77 -1.25 17.85
N ALA A 139 -15.53 -0.22 17.43
CA ALA A 139 -14.99 0.95 16.73
C ALA A 139 -13.97 1.73 17.60
N GLY A 140 -14.30 1.94 18.89
CA GLY A 140 -13.37 2.56 19.83
C GLY A 140 -12.05 1.79 19.94
N ARG A 141 -12.14 0.46 20.07
CA ARG A 141 -10.96 -0.40 20.18
C ARG A 141 -10.17 -0.51 18.88
N ALA A 142 -10.85 -0.55 17.74
CA ALA A 142 -10.22 -0.55 16.41
C ALA A 142 -9.38 0.71 16.18
N GLY A 143 -9.86 1.87 16.63
CA GLY A 143 -9.12 3.13 16.56
C GLY A 143 -7.79 3.09 17.33
N GLU A 144 -7.73 2.39 18.46
CA GLU A 144 -6.50 2.24 19.26
C GLU A 144 -5.45 1.34 18.60
N THR A 145 -5.87 0.31 17.86
CA THR A 145 -4.97 -0.74 17.34
C THR A 145 -4.30 -0.37 16.01
N LYS A 146 -4.75 0.67 15.31
CA LYS A 146 -4.32 1.05 13.94
C LYS A 146 -4.44 -0.08 12.90
N ARG A 147 -5.03 -1.21 13.24
CA ARG A 147 -5.26 -2.38 12.37
C ARG A 147 -6.64 -2.94 12.62
N PRO A 148 -7.71 -2.24 12.22
CA PRO A 148 -9.05 -2.76 12.37
C PRO A 148 -9.20 -4.03 11.52
N ASP A 149 -9.57 -5.14 12.15
CA ASP A 149 -9.97 -6.34 11.43
C ASP A 149 -11.42 -6.20 10.94
N VAL A 150 -11.58 -5.32 9.96
CA VAL A 150 -12.87 -4.97 9.37
C VAL A 150 -13.50 -6.17 8.66
N ALA A 151 -12.66 -7.05 8.07
CA ALA A 151 -13.15 -8.22 7.36
C ALA A 151 -13.84 -9.21 8.32
N THR A 152 -13.31 -9.41 9.52
CA THR A 152 -13.97 -10.22 10.56
C THR A 152 -15.34 -9.65 10.94
N LEU A 153 -15.45 -8.34 11.09
CA LEU A 153 -16.72 -7.69 11.41
C LEU A 153 -17.73 -7.78 10.25
N ALA A 154 -17.29 -7.44 9.04
CA ALA A 154 -18.13 -7.43 7.84
C ALA A 154 -18.60 -8.82 7.40
N ALA A 155 -17.87 -9.88 7.77
CA ALA A 155 -18.27 -11.26 7.53
C ALA A 155 -19.38 -11.76 8.47
N CYS A 156 -19.77 -10.99 9.47
CA CYS A 156 -20.87 -11.29 10.38
C CYS A 156 -22.21 -11.04 9.65
N ARG A 157 -22.94 -12.11 9.32
CA ARG A 157 -24.17 -12.04 8.52
C ARG A 157 -25.23 -11.09 9.10
N ASP A 158 -25.49 -11.21 10.40
CA ASP A 158 -26.56 -10.45 11.05
C ASP A 158 -26.11 -9.04 11.48
N VAL A 159 -24.80 -8.80 11.46
CA VAL A 159 -24.20 -7.47 11.65
C VAL A 159 -24.13 -6.68 10.36
N ALA A 160 -23.94 -7.33 9.20
CA ALA A 160 -23.79 -6.66 7.91
C ALA A 160 -24.93 -5.66 7.60
N PRO A 161 -26.21 -5.95 7.85
CA PRO A 161 -27.29 -4.96 7.67
C PRO A 161 -27.09 -3.71 8.53
N LEU A 162 -26.67 -3.84 9.79
CA LEU A 162 -26.42 -2.71 10.69
C LEU A 162 -25.27 -1.83 10.19
N LEU A 163 -24.23 -2.45 9.58
CA LEU A 163 -23.12 -1.69 8.98
C LEU A 163 -23.60 -0.90 7.75
N VAL A 164 -24.41 -1.54 6.90
CA VAL A 164 -24.98 -0.90 5.71
C VAL A 164 -25.93 0.24 6.09
N ASP A 165 -26.71 0.07 7.16
CA ASP A 165 -27.60 1.10 7.72
C ASP A 165 -26.85 2.24 8.44
N GLY A 166 -25.51 2.14 8.50
CA GLY A 166 -24.65 3.22 8.99
C GLY A 166 -24.52 3.29 10.52
N VAL A 167 -24.62 2.17 11.23
CA VAL A 167 -24.35 2.13 12.68
C VAL A 167 -22.93 2.57 13.01
N LEU A 168 -21.96 2.24 12.13
CA LEU A 168 -20.58 2.71 12.20
C LEU A 168 -20.36 3.79 11.13
N THR A 169 -20.71 5.02 11.44
CA THR A 169 -20.50 6.14 10.50
C THR A 169 -19.19 6.85 10.77
N VAL A 170 -18.55 7.28 9.69
CA VAL A 170 -17.44 8.24 9.72
C VAL A 170 -17.87 9.55 9.10
N PRO A 171 -17.25 10.70 9.44
CA PRO A 171 -17.51 11.94 8.75
C PRO A 171 -17.30 11.76 7.23
N GLN A 172 -18.28 12.21 6.42
CA GLN A 172 -18.19 12.05 4.96
C GLN A 172 -16.96 12.73 4.36
N GLU A 173 -16.54 13.84 4.94
CA GLU A 173 -15.30 14.52 4.55
C GLU A 173 -14.09 13.59 4.75
N TRP A 174 -13.98 12.94 5.91
CA TRP A 174 -12.90 11.99 6.16
C TRP A 174 -12.90 10.81 5.16
N ALA A 175 -14.07 10.23 4.88
CA ALA A 175 -14.17 9.12 3.93
C ALA A 175 -13.72 9.54 2.52
N ARG A 176 -14.10 10.74 2.10
CA ARG A 176 -13.71 11.31 0.80
C ARG A 176 -12.22 11.58 0.73
N ASP A 177 -11.64 12.17 1.77
CA ASP A 177 -10.21 12.50 1.84
C ASP A 177 -9.37 11.22 1.88
N TYR A 178 -9.79 10.23 2.67
CA TYR A 178 -9.12 8.94 2.75
C TYR A 178 -9.13 8.20 1.40
N ALA A 179 -10.30 8.06 0.77
CA ALA A 179 -10.39 7.45 -0.56
C ALA A 179 -9.61 8.27 -1.60
N GLY A 180 -9.67 9.61 -1.54
CA GLY A 180 -8.95 10.51 -2.43
C GLY A 180 -7.43 10.36 -2.33
N ALA A 181 -6.90 10.27 -1.12
CA ALA A 181 -5.47 10.06 -0.88
C ALA A 181 -4.98 8.72 -1.46
N LEU A 182 -5.75 7.64 -1.28
CA LEU A 182 -5.41 6.34 -1.87
C LEU A 182 -5.50 6.33 -3.40
N VAL A 183 -6.51 6.99 -3.98
CA VAL A 183 -6.63 7.16 -5.44
C VAL A 183 -5.43 7.94 -5.99
N ALA A 184 -5.02 9.03 -5.31
CA ALA A 184 -3.83 9.79 -5.70
C ALA A 184 -2.56 8.92 -5.63
N ALA A 185 -2.38 8.15 -4.55
CA ALA A 185 -1.25 7.24 -4.40
C ALA A 185 -1.21 6.15 -5.49
N LEU A 186 -2.36 5.58 -5.85
CA LEU A 186 -2.48 4.65 -6.98
C LEU A 186 -2.07 5.31 -8.30
N GLY A 187 -2.54 6.54 -8.55
CA GLY A 187 -2.18 7.30 -9.73
C GLY A 187 -0.68 7.62 -9.82
N VAL A 188 -0.03 7.88 -8.67
CA VAL A 188 1.43 8.06 -8.60
C VAL A 188 2.15 6.75 -8.88
N ARG A 189 1.76 5.65 -8.19
CA ARG A 189 2.43 4.36 -8.31
C ARG A 189 2.34 3.75 -9.69
N TYR A 190 1.13 3.72 -10.28
CA TYR A 190 0.84 3.05 -11.55
C TYR A 190 0.85 4.00 -12.75
N ARG A 191 1.45 5.19 -12.59
CA ARG A 191 1.65 6.10 -13.73
C ARG A 191 2.43 5.39 -14.83
N PRO A 192 1.94 5.39 -16.08
CA PRO A 192 2.63 4.72 -17.19
C PRO A 192 4.10 5.16 -17.29
N GLN A 193 5.01 4.20 -17.36
CA GLN A 193 6.46 4.48 -17.47
C GLN A 193 6.80 5.33 -18.71
N ARG A 194 5.95 5.26 -19.76
CA ARG A 194 6.11 6.06 -20.99
C ARG A 194 6.04 7.58 -20.75
N GLU A 195 5.39 8.03 -19.67
CA GLU A 195 5.31 9.46 -19.32
C GLU A 195 6.51 9.96 -18.52
N ARG A 196 7.39 9.06 -18.05
CA ARG A 196 8.50 9.43 -17.15
C ARG A 196 9.79 9.84 -17.87
N GLY A 197 9.81 9.81 -19.19
CA GLY A 197 10.98 10.24 -19.97
C GLY A 197 12.23 9.35 -19.77
N GLY A 198 13.39 9.85 -20.21
CA GLY A 198 14.69 9.23 -20.03
C GLY A 198 15.26 9.43 -18.62
N TRP A 199 16.49 8.98 -18.39
CA TRP A 199 17.20 9.17 -17.12
C TRP A 199 17.29 10.64 -16.70
N ARG A 200 17.53 11.53 -17.68
CA ARG A 200 17.70 12.96 -17.45
C ARG A 200 16.40 13.60 -16.91
N GLU A 201 15.27 13.22 -17.46
CA GLU A 201 13.96 13.72 -17.05
C GLU A 201 13.60 13.20 -15.65
N LEU A 202 13.88 11.92 -15.35
CA LEU A 202 13.66 11.35 -14.02
C LEU A 202 14.46 12.09 -12.95
N VAL A 203 15.77 12.27 -13.18
CA VAL A 203 16.64 12.97 -12.22
C VAL A 203 16.25 14.45 -12.10
N ALA A 204 15.90 15.11 -13.21
CA ALA A 204 15.48 16.51 -13.19
C ALA A 204 14.19 16.71 -12.39
N GLU A 205 13.24 15.79 -12.49
CA GLU A 205 11.98 15.84 -11.73
C GLU A 205 12.21 15.62 -10.24
N ILE A 206 13.07 14.67 -9.86
CA ILE A 206 13.50 14.49 -8.47
C ILE A 206 14.11 15.80 -7.93
N MET A 207 15.04 16.41 -8.67
CA MET A 207 15.70 17.66 -8.25
C MET A 207 14.70 18.81 -8.15
N ARG A 208 13.71 18.88 -9.05
CA ARG A 208 12.66 19.90 -9.02
C ARG A 208 11.80 19.78 -7.73
N LEU A 209 11.38 18.56 -7.37
CA LEU A 209 10.57 18.33 -6.17
C LEU A 209 11.39 18.54 -4.88
N ARG A 210 12.69 18.37 -4.91
CA ARG A 210 13.60 18.72 -3.81
C ARG A 210 13.84 20.24 -3.66
N GLY A 211 13.26 21.07 -4.53
CA GLY A 211 13.49 22.51 -4.53
C GLY A 211 14.83 22.94 -5.11
N GLU A 212 15.52 22.08 -5.85
CA GLU A 212 16.82 22.31 -6.49
C GLU A 212 16.70 22.31 -8.04
N PRO A 213 15.81 23.09 -8.67
CA PRO A 213 15.62 23.06 -10.11
C PRO A 213 16.86 23.54 -10.84
N GLY A 214 17.28 22.82 -11.88
CA GLY A 214 18.38 23.19 -12.76
C GLY A 214 19.78 22.74 -12.32
N ALA A 215 19.93 22.12 -11.16
CA ALA A 215 21.22 21.69 -10.60
C ALA A 215 21.48 20.19 -10.79
N LEU A 216 21.32 19.66 -12.02
CA LEU A 216 21.72 18.27 -12.30
C LEU A 216 23.20 18.09 -11.99
N PRO A 217 23.58 17.10 -11.14
CA PRO A 217 24.99 16.76 -10.95
C PRO A 217 25.63 16.40 -12.30
N PRO A 218 26.91 16.71 -12.50
CA PRO A 218 27.58 16.37 -13.75
C PRO A 218 27.61 14.85 -13.95
N PRO A 219 27.58 14.36 -15.19
CA PRO A 219 27.70 12.94 -15.48
C PRO A 219 29.11 12.42 -15.21
N ALA A 220 29.22 11.14 -14.83
CA ALA A 220 30.50 10.45 -14.83
C ALA A 220 31.04 10.29 -16.24
N SER A 221 32.36 10.36 -16.40
CA SER A 221 32.98 10.07 -17.72
C SER A 221 33.03 8.53 -17.94
N PRO A 222 32.96 8.08 -19.21
CA PRO A 222 33.14 6.65 -19.54
C PRO A 222 34.47 6.09 -19.01
N ALA A 223 35.52 6.90 -18.99
CA ALA A 223 36.81 6.50 -18.44
C ALA A 223 36.75 6.25 -16.92
N ALA A 224 36.11 7.14 -16.16
CA ALA A 224 35.93 6.97 -14.73
C ALA A 224 35.10 5.71 -14.40
N ILE A 225 34.08 5.40 -15.21
CA ILE A 225 33.31 4.15 -15.07
C ILE A 225 34.19 2.93 -15.34
N ALA A 226 34.99 2.94 -16.42
CA ALA A 226 35.91 1.83 -16.71
C ALA A 226 36.98 1.65 -15.61
N ASP A 227 37.42 2.75 -14.99
CA ASP A 227 38.39 2.69 -13.89
C ASP A 227 37.81 2.07 -12.62
N VAL A 228 36.54 2.42 -12.26
CA VAL A 228 35.88 1.77 -11.12
C VAL A 228 35.57 0.32 -11.39
N GLU A 229 35.13 -0.07 -12.59
CA GLU A 229 34.89 -1.47 -12.95
C GLU A 229 36.16 -2.31 -12.82
N ARG A 230 37.32 -1.77 -13.22
CA ARG A 230 38.62 -2.43 -13.00
C ARG A 230 38.94 -2.55 -11.49
N ARG A 231 38.68 -1.51 -10.72
CA ARG A 231 38.89 -1.51 -9.25
C ARG A 231 38.00 -2.52 -8.53
N LEU A 232 36.75 -2.62 -8.96
CA LEU A 232 35.78 -3.57 -8.42
C LEU A 232 35.97 -5.01 -8.93
N GLY A 233 36.78 -5.21 -10.00
CA GLY A 233 37.03 -6.50 -10.64
C GLY A 233 35.82 -7.06 -11.41
N ARG A 234 34.82 -6.25 -11.69
CA ARG A 234 33.58 -6.66 -12.37
C ARG A 234 32.91 -5.48 -13.06
N PRO A 235 32.11 -5.71 -14.14
CA PRO A 235 31.34 -4.65 -14.78
C PRO A 235 30.19 -4.18 -13.90
N LEU A 236 29.80 -2.91 -14.03
CA LEU A 236 28.55 -2.41 -13.46
C LEU A 236 27.36 -2.82 -14.33
N PRO A 237 26.18 -3.11 -13.74
CA PRO A 237 24.95 -3.35 -14.49
C PRO A 237 24.63 -2.19 -15.44
N ALA A 238 24.06 -2.51 -16.60
CA ALA A 238 23.79 -1.52 -17.68
C ALA A 238 22.99 -0.32 -17.20
N GLY A 239 21.89 -0.58 -16.48
CA GLY A 239 21.04 0.52 -15.95
C GLY A 239 21.76 1.43 -14.94
N TYR A 240 22.68 0.89 -14.13
CA TYR A 240 23.47 1.71 -13.21
C TYR A 240 24.53 2.52 -13.93
N ARG A 241 25.16 1.96 -14.99
CA ARG A 241 26.07 2.71 -15.89
C ARG A 241 25.35 3.88 -16.56
N GLU A 242 24.14 3.66 -17.09
CA GLU A 242 23.33 4.71 -17.70
C GLU A 242 22.98 5.83 -16.72
N PHE A 243 22.64 5.46 -15.48
CA PHE A 243 22.44 6.43 -14.40
C PHE A 243 23.68 7.28 -14.17
N LEU A 244 24.85 6.67 -13.97
CA LEU A 244 26.12 7.39 -13.75
C LEU A 244 26.51 8.26 -14.95
N LEU A 245 26.27 7.82 -16.16
CA LEU A 245 26.48 8.60 -17.39
C LEU A 245 25.52 9.79 -17.51
N THR A 246 24.45 9.81 -16.74
CA THR A 246 23.49 10.92 -16.67
C THR A 246 23.78 11.83 -15.47
N CYS A 247 24.16 11.22 -14.34
CA CYS A 247 24.30 11.89 -13.06
C CYS A 247 25.27 11.09 -12.19
N ASP A 248 26.43 11.68 -11.82
CA ASP A 248 27.45 11.02 -11.00
C ASP A 248 27.11 11.11 -9.51
N GLY A 249 26.09 10.35 -9.10
CA GLY A 249 25.54 10.33 -7.75
C GLY A 249 24.47 11.40 -7.51
N LEU A 250 23.78 11.29 -6.37
CA LEU A 250 22.76 12.26 -5.92
C LEU A 250 23.00 12.63 -4.46
N ARG A 251 22.78 13.90 -4.13
CA ARG A 251 22.82 14.37 -2.74
C ARG A 251 21.70 13.72 -1.92
N ALA A 252 21.91 13.58 -0.62
CA ALA A 252 20.86 13.21 0.31
C ALA A 252 19.77 14.28 0.39
N ASP A 253 18.55 13.85 0.72
CA ASP A 253 17.48 14.73 1.20
C ASP A 253 16.93 14.22 2.54
N VAL A 254 15.75 14.72 2.94
CA VAL A 254 15.13 14.38 4.24
C VAL A 254 14.70 12.91 4.32
N VAL A 255 14.40 12.29 3.18
CA VAL A 255 13.79 10.94 3.12
C VAL A 255 14.64 9.93 2.33
N PHE A 256 15.71 10.38 1.69
CA PHE A 256 16.51 9.52 0.82
C PHE A 256 18.02 9.75 1.05
N PRO A 257 18.83 8.67 1.22
CA PRO A 257 20.25 8.79 1.46
C PRO A 257 20.98 9.34 0.24
N ARG A 258 22.18 9.81 0.45
CA ARG A 258 23.07 10.21 -0.64
C ARG A 258 23.42 8.98 -1.50
N LEU A 259 23.24 9.08 -2.82
CA LEU A 259 23.80 8.11 -3.76
C LEU A 259 25.24 8.51 -4.12
N LEU A 260 26.13 7.53 -4.05
CA LEU A 260 27.56 7.71 -4.26
C LEU A 260 27.88 7.91 -5.76
N GLY A 261 28.83 8.78 -6.03
CA GLY A 261 29.42 8.92 -7.36
C GLY A 261 30.43 7.80 -7.66
N VAL A 262 30.83 7.69 -8.94
CA VAL A 262 31.71 6.64 -9.43
C VAL A 262 33.01 6.48 -8.66
N ALA A 263 33.60 7.58 -8.17
CA ALA A 263 34.85 7.57 -7.41
C ALA A 263 34.73 6.90 -6.03
N GLU A 264 33.52 6.90 -5.45
CA GLU A 264 33.23 6.50 -4.08
C GLU A 264 32.70 5.08 -3.95
N LEU A 265 32.30 4.45 -5.08
CA LEU A 265 31.77 3.10 -5.08
C LEU A 265 32.79 2.10 -4.45
N ALA A 266 32.32 1.27 -3.53
CA ALA A 266 33.13 0.31 -2.81
C ALA A 266 32.47 -1.09 -2.81
N PRO A 267 33.28 -2.17 -2.79
CA PRO A 267 32.76 -3.52 -2.62
C PRO A 267 32.12 -3.67 -1.24
N ALA A 268 30.98 -4.33 -1.17
CA ALA A 268 30.29 -4.77 0.04
C ALA A 268 30.24 -6.30 0.08
N ALA A 269 29.84 -6.88 1.22
CA ALA A 269 29.76 -8.33 1.38
C ALA A 269 28.84 -9.00 0.34
N GLU A 270 27.72 -8.34 -0.01
CA GLU A 270 26.71 -8.87 -0.94
C GLU A 270 26.61 -8.07 -2.24
N GLY A 271 27.59 -7.22 -2.57
CA GLY A 271 27.53 -6.42 -3.78
C GLY A 271 28.43 -5.20 -3.78
N ILE A 272 27.86 -4.05 -4.15
CA ILE A 272 28.54 -2.75 -4.20
C ILE A 272 27.72 -1.76 -3.38
N THR A 273 28.33 -1.13 -2.36
CA THR A 273 27.69 -0.04 -1.63
C THR A 273 27.53 1.16 -2.55
N ILE A 274 26.29 1.67 -2.67
CA ILE A 274 25.95 2.80 -3.54
C ILE A 274 25.32 3.98 -2.80
N SER A 275 25.25 3.93 -1.46
CA SER A 275 24.69 5.03 -0.65
C SER A 275 25.54 5.37 0.57
N GLU A 276 25.32 6.58 1.09
CA GLU A 276 25.84 7.06 2.37
C GLU A 276 24.71 7.77 3.16
N PRO A 277 24.37 7.28 4.39
CA PRO A 277 24.95 6.11 5.06
C PRO A 277 24.72 4.80 4.28
N GLU A 278 25.51 3.78 4.62
CA GLU A 278 25.37 2.44 4.03
C GLU A 278 23.97 1.88 4.33
N GLY A 279 23.15 1.76 3.31
CA GLY A 279 21.77 1.25 3.40
C GLY A 279 21.29 0.74 2.06
N ILE A 280 21.99 1.13 0.96
CA ILE A 280 21.62 0.69 -0.38
C ILE A 280 22.81 -0.03 -1.03
N THR A 281 22.58 -1.27 -1.45
CA THR A 281 23.58 -2.15 -2.09
C THR A 281 23.10 -2.55 -3.47
N LEU A 282 23.97 -2.43 -4.47
CA LEU A 282 23.77 -2.91 -5.84
C LEU A 282 24.30 -4.33 -5.95
N ARG A 283 23.50 -5.27 -6.46
CA ARG A 283 23.91 -6.62 -6.84
C ARG A 283 24.41 -6.62 -8.28
N PRO A 284 25.71 -6.79 -8.53
CA PRO A 284 26.23 -6.62 -9.89
C PRO A 284 25.75 -7.68 -10.87
N ASP A 285 25.48 -8.90 -10.39
CA ASP A 285 25.12 -10.05 -11.22
C ASP A 285 23.69 -9.99 -11.74
N THR A 286 22.76 -9.42 -10.95
CA THR A 286 21.34 -9.31 -11.30
C THR A 286 20.94 -7.89 -11.69
N GLY A 287 21.71 -6.90 -11.28
CA GLY A 287 21.35 -5.48 -11.39
C GLY A 287 20.35 -5.00 -10.33
N GLU A 288 19.91 -5.90 -9.45
CA GLU A 288 19.01 -5.56 -8.34
C GLU A 288 19.67 -4.60 -7.36
N VAL A 289 18.83 -3.76 -6.75
CA VAL A 289 19.23 -2.85 -5.68
C VAL A 289 18.52 -3.27 -4.40
N VAL A 290 19.28 -3.54 -3.36
CA VAL A 290 18.78 -3.91 -2.03
C VAL A 290 18.88 -2.69 -1.14
N GLU A 291 17.75 -2.25 -0.62
CA GLU A 291 17.62 -1.18 0.35
C GLU A 291 17.32 -1.78 1.72
N TRP A 292 18.08 -1.37 2.72
CA TRP A 292 17.85 -1.73 4.11
C TRP A 292 17.41 -0.49 4.91
N ASP A 293 16.26 -0.60 5.54
CA ASP A 293 15.70 0.41 6.43
C ASP A 293 15.56 -0.17 7.85
N PRO A 294 16.00 0.52 8.90
CA PRO A 294 15.94 0.02 10.28
C PRO A 294 14.50 -0.18 10.80
N VAL A 295 13.52 0.47 10.18
CA VAL A 295 12.10 0.41 10.58
C VAL A 295 11.31 -0.55 9.69
N PHE A 296 11.57 -0.54 8.38
CA PHE A 296 10.78 -1.26 7.37
C PHE A 296 11.46 -2.56 6.90
N GLY A 297 12.71 -2.78 7.25
CA GLY A 297 13.47 -3.98 6.86
C GLY A 297 14.09 -3.87 5.47
N VAL A 298 14.16 -5.00 4.77
CA VAL A 298 14.81 -5.10 3.45
C VAL A 298 13.79 -4.96 2.33
N THR A 299 14.07 -4.08 1.38
CA THR A 299 13.33 -3.94 0.12
C THR A 299 14.27 -4.26 -1.05
N VAL A 300 13.82 -5.04 -2.03
CA VAL A 300 14.58 -5.37 -3.24
C VAL A 300 13.92 -4.71 -4.44
N HIS A 301 14.66 -3.84 -5.12
CA HIS A 301 14.24 -3.18 -6.34
C HIS A 301 14.85 -3.88 -7.56
N PRO A 302 14.12 -4.00 -8.69
CA PRO A 302 14.65 -4.60 -9.93
C PRO A 302 15.88 -3.89 -10.51
N GLY A 303 16.19 -2.69 -10.02
CA GLY A 303 17.36 -1.91 -10.41
C GLY A 303 17.29 -0.48 -9.89
N ILE A 304 18.34 0.30 -10.15
CA ILE A 304 18.46 1.69 -9.68
C ILE A 304 17.33 2.58 -10.18
N ARG A 305 16.80 2.33 -11.39
CA ARG A 305 15.67 3.08 -11.92
C ARG A 305 14.43 2.92 -11.08
N ALA A 306 14.10 1.69 -10.70
CA ALA A 306 12.93 1.40 -9.87
C ALA A 306 13.05 2.05 -8.48
N LEU A 307 14.24 2.03 -7.88
CA LEU A 307 14.52 2.75 -6.62
C LEU A 307 14.26 4.26 -6.77
N LEU A 308 14.79 4.89 -7.82
CA LEU A 308 14.61 6.33 -8.04
C LEU A 308 13.18 6.72 -8.42
N GLU A 309 12.47 5.86 -9.13
CA GLU A 309 11.05 6.05 -9.42
C GLU A 309 10.19 5.93 -8.16
N GLU A 310 10.59 5.08 -7.21
CA GLU A 310 9.93 5.00 -5.92
C GLU A 310 10.20 6.24 -5.06
N HIS A 311 11.45 6.69 -5.03
CA HIS A 311 11.80 7.95 -4.37
C HIS A 311 11.03 9.14 -4.94
N LEU A 312 10.91 9.24 -6.28
CA LEU A 312 10.09 10.25 -6.92
C LEU A 312 8.63 10.21 -6.46
N ARG A 313 8.04 9.01 -6.35
CA ARG A 313 6.67 8.82 -5.85
C ARG A 313 6.49 9.34 -4.41
N LEU A 314 7.48 9.10 -3.55
CA LEU A 314 7.45 9.59 -2.17
C LEU A 314 7.52 11.12 -2.11
N LEU A 315 8.35 11.74 -2.95
CA LEU A 315 8.43 13.19 -3.07
C LEU A 315 7.12 13.79 -3.61
N GLU A 316 6.52 13.20 -4.65
CA GLU A 316 5.22 13.62 -5.22
C GLU A 316 4.08 13.54 -4.17
N ALA A 317 4.13 12.55 -3.29
CA ALA A 317 3.12 12.38 -2.23
C ALA A 317 3.30 13.36 -1.05
N SER A 318 4.51 13.95 -0.93
CA SER A 318 4.86 14.86 0.16
C SER A 318 4.77 16.34 -0.24
N ALA A 319 4.61 16.62 -1.54
CA ALA A 319 4.51 17.97 -2.13
C ALA A 319 3.06 18.46 -2.20
#